data_f3adc3d9795b4ceeb854d321efe10cbf
#
_entry.id   f3adc3d9795b4ceeb854d321efe10cbf
#
_cell.length_a   1.000
_cell.length_b   1.000
_cell.length_c   1.000
_cell.angle_alpha   90.00
_cell.angle_beta   90.00
_cell.angle_gamma   90.00
#
_symmetry.space_group_name_H-M   'P 1'
#
loop_
_entity.id
_entity.type
_entity.pdbx_description
1 polymer ?
#
loop_
_entity_poly.entity_id
_entity_poly.type
_entity_poly.pdbx_seq_one_letter_code
_entity_poly.pdbx_strand_id
1 'polypeptide(L)'
;MRFSMKTVMTAITSLIALSAFAASDDATVVLERLKSPASICVMGDPCAANIGKAPVAAAARTGDQVYNSACAACHTTGAAGAPKTGDAGAWTARVDQGMETMVKHAINGYNAMPARGLCADCSDQEIADAVAFMVDKL
;
A
#
# COMPACT_ATOMS: atom_id res chain seq x y z
N MET A 1 -48.11 -42.48 25.60
CA MET A 1 -46.82 -43.09 25.27
C MET A 1 -45.81 -42.66 26.34
N ARG A 2 -45.38 -43.55 27.20
CA ARG A 2 -44.41 -43.27 28.28
C ARG A 2 -43.01 -43.53 27.70
N PHE A 3 -42.27 -42.49 27.32
CA PHE A 3 -40.87 -42.65 26.99
C PHE A 3 -40.05 -42.92 28.25
N SER A 4 -39.37 -44.04 28.25
CA SER A 4 -38.52 -44.47 29.35
C SER A 4 -37.36 -43.50 29.55
N MET A 5 -37.24 -42.98 30.77
CA MET A 5 -36.22 -42.02 31.19
C MET A 5 -34.76 -42.52 31.00
N LYS A 6 -34.58 -43.81 30.75
CA LYS A 6 -33.28 -44.43 30.48
C LYS A 6 -32.76 -44.19 29.06
N THR A 7 -33.67 -44.00 28.08
CA THR A 7 -33.28 -43.74 26.65
C THR A 7 -32.92 -42.29 26.41
N VAL A 8 -33.35 -41.35 27.25
CA VAL A 8 -33.02 -39.92 27.12
C VAL A 8 -31.62 -39.62 27.67
N MET A 9 -31.18 -40.40 28.67
CA MET A 9 -29.90 -40.15 29.34
C MET A 9 -28.67 -40.61 28.54
N THR A 10 -28.84 -41.58 27.61
CA THR A 10 -27.76 -42.05 26.73
C THR A 10 -27.56 -41.16 25.51
N ALA A 11 -28.54 -40.35 25.11
CA ALA A 11 -28.43 -39.44 23.97
C ALA A 11 -27.71 -38.10 24.33
N ILE A 12 -27.71 -37.73 25.62
CA ILE A 12 -27.11 -36.48 26.08
C ILE A 12 -25.59 -36.60 26.30
N THR A 13 -25.09 -37.80 26.62
CA THR A 13 -23.66 -38.05 26.84
C THR A 13 -22.86 -38.12 25.53
N SER A 14 -23.48 -38.30 24.36
CA SER A 14 -22.80 -38.41 23.08
C SER A 14 -22.59 -37.06 22.37
N LEU A 15 -23.21 -35.95 22.84
CA LEU A 15 -23.14 -34.64 22.20
C LEU A 15 -22.09 -33.71 22.83
N ILE A 16 -21.43 -34.08 23.91
CA ILE A 16 -20.48 -33.22 24.63
C ILE A 16 -19.01 -33.46 24.17
N ALA A 17 -18.76 -34.49 23.37
CA ALA A 17 -17.40 -34.88 22.97
C ALA A 17 -16.88 -34.20 21.67
N LEU A 18 -17.62 -33.27 21.06
CA LEU A 18 -17.25 -32.74 19.75
C LEU A 18 -16.92 -31.21 19.73
N SER A 19 -16.73 -30.58 20.88
CA SER A 19 -16.44 -29.14 20.94
C SER A 19 -15.05 -28.78 21.50
N ALA A 20 -14.09 -29.70 21.47
CA ALA A 20 -12.74 -29.48 21.99
C ALA A 20 -11.64 -29.43 20.89
N PHE A 21 -11.98 -29.14 19.63
CA PHE A 21 -11.00 -29.11 18.54
C PHE A 21 -11.12 -27.85 17.69
N ALA A 22 -10.80 -26.69 18.22
CA ALA A 22 -10.57 -25.49 17.40
C ALA A 22 -9.88 -24.34 18.15
N ALA A 23 -8.92 -24.59 19.00
CA ALA A 23 -8.26 -23.50 19.74
C ALA A 23 -6.72 -23.55 19.74
N SER A 24 -6.09 -24.36 18.89
CA SER A 24 -4.63 -24.53 18.94
C SER A 24 -3.86 -24.02 17.70
N ASP A 25 -4.52 -23.63 16.62
CA ASP A 25 -3.81 -23.21 15.40
C ASP A 25 -3.60 -21.69 15.31
N ASP A 26 -4.35 -20.89 16.07
CA ASP A 26 -4.27 -19.42 15.95
C ASP A 26 -3.07 -18.83 16.71
N ALA A 27 -2.67 -19.42 17.82
CA ALA A 27 -1.53 -18.93 18.61
C ALA A 27 -0.19 -19.15 17.91
N THR A 28 -0.02 -20.23 17.16
CA THR A 28 1.21 -20.51 16.42
C THR A 28 1.35 -19.60 15.20
N VAL A 29 0.25 -19.32 14.52
CA VAL A 29 0.20 -18.38 13.37
C VAL A 29 0.48 -16.94 13.83
N VAL A 30 -0.04 -16.57 15.01
CA VAL A 30 0.22 -15.23 15.59
C VAL A 30 1.68 -15.11 16.03
N LEU A 31 2.24 -16.14 16.67
CA LEU A 31 3.66 -16.15 17.05
C LEU A 31 4.59 -16.14 15.84
N GLU A 32 4.25 -16.82 14.75
CA GLU A 32 5.04 -16.77 13.50
C GLU A 32 4.98 -15.39 12.85
N ARG A 33 3.84 -14.71 12.88
CA ARG A 33 3.70 -13.33 12.40
C ARG A 33 4.38 -12.30 13.30
N LEU A 34 4.57 -12.60 14.58
CA LEU A 34 5.27 -11.76 15.55
C LEU A 34 6.78 -11.98 15.54
N LYS A 35 7.28 -13.04 14.89
CA LYS A 35 8.70 -13.15 14.53
C LYS A 35 8.99 -12.06 13.50
N SER A 36 9.29 -10.86 14.02
CA SER A 36 9.72 -9.74 13.21
C SER A 36 10.91 -10.18 12.35
N PRO A 37 10.89 -9.96 11.03
CA PRO A 37 12.06 -10.17 10.19
C PRO A 37 13.19 -9.16 10.49
N ALA A 38 12.97 -8.24 11.41
CA ALA A 38 13.99 -7.32 11.88
C ALA A 38 14.92 -8.06 12.85
N SER A 39 15.96 -8.65 12.33
CA SER A 39 17.13 -9.03 13.11
C SER A 39 17.71 -7.74 13.69
N ILE A 40 17.73 -7.60 15.02
CA ILE A 40 18.48 -6.53 15.66
C ILE A 40 19.95 -6.88 15.44
N CYS A 41 20.61 -6.14 14.54
CA CYS A 41 22.04 -6.28 14.32
C CYS A 41 22.80 -5.65 15.50
N VAL A 42 23.51 -6.45 16.28
CA VAL A 42 24.47 -5.97 17.29
C VAL A 42 25.84 -5.77 16.66
N MET A 43 26.62 -4.84 17.20
CA MET A 43 27.99 -4.61 16.73
C MET A 43 28.80 -5.90 16.82
N GLY A 44 29.34 -6.35 15.68
CA GLY A 44 30.08 -7.60 15.56
C GLY A 44 29.39 -8.68 14.73
N ASP A 45 28.08 -8.56 14.46
CA ASP A 45 27.35 -9.48 13.59
C ASP A 45 27.62 -9.20 12.10
N PRO A 46 27.62 -10.22 11.24
CA PRO A 46 27.76 -10.04 9.78
C PRO A 46 26.71 -9.09 9.17
N CYS A 47 25.52 -8.98 9.78
CA CYS A 47 24.50 -8.04 9.36
C CYS A 47 24.88 -6.57 9.63
N ALA A 48 25.70 -6.30 10.65
CA ALA A 48 26.17 -4.95 10.95
C ALA A 48 27.10 -4.37 9.87
N ALA A 49 27.78 -5.22 9.10
CA ALA A 49 28.61 -4.81 7.96
C ALA A 49 27.80 -4.21 6.79
N ASN A 50 26.48 -4.39 6.78
CA ASN A 50 25.58 -3.84 5.77
C ASN A 50 24.78 -2.61 6.27
N ILE A 51 24.99 -2.19 7.52
CA ILE A 51 24.39 -0.95 8.05
C ILE A 51 25.03 0.22 7.32
N GLY A 52 24.22 0.96 6.56
CA GLY A 52 24.68 2.09 5.75
C GLY A 52 24.91 1.77 4.26
N LYS A 53 24.82 0.51 3.84
CA LYS A 53 24.51 0.26 2.43
C LYS A 53 23.02 0.60 2.26
N ALA A 54 22.77 1.70 1.56
CA ALA A 54 21.42 2.03 1.11
C ALA A 54 20.78 0.76 0.54
N PRO A 55 19.50 0.46 0.85
CA PRO A 55 18.80 -0.62 0.18
C PRO A 55 19.08 -0.47 -1.31
N VAL A 56 19.51 -1.58 -1.94
CA VAL A 56 19.70 -1.63 -3.40
C VAL A 56 18.51 -0.92 -3.98
N ALA A 57 18.74 0.21 -4.66
CA ALA A 57 17.66 1.04 -5.16
C ALA A 57 16.70 0.11 -5.89
N ALA A 58 15.51 -0.06 -5.36
CA ALA A 58 14.46 -0.76 -6.07
C ALA A 58 14.44 -0.12 -7.46
N ALA A 59 14.48 -0.93 -8.52
CA ALA A 59 14.55 -0.41 -9.87
C ALA A 59 13.53 0.72 -9.98
N ALA A 60 13.98 1.92 -10.40
CA ALA A 60 13.16 3.11 -10.41
C ALA A 60 11.87 2.81 -11.18
N ARG A 61 10.74 3.12 -10.57
CA ARG A 61 9.42 2.91 -11.18
C ARG A 61 9.29 3.84 -12.38
N THR A 62 8.65 3.36 -13.43
CA THR A 62 8.34 4.17 -14.59
C THR A 62 7.21 5.18 -14.30
N GLY A 63 7.11 6.25 -15.06
CA GLY A 63 6.11 7.29 -14.87
C GLY A 63 4.66 6.76 -14.87
N ASP A 64 4.36 5.78 -15.72
CA ASP A 64 3.05 5.12 -15.76
C ASP A 64 2.77 4.28 -14.50
N GLN A 65 3.78 3.61 -13.94
CA GLN A 65 3.65 2.85 -12.71
C GLN A 65 3.36 3.77 -11.52
N VAL A 66 4.08 4.88 -11.42
CA VAL A 66 3.85 5.89 -10.38
C VAL A 66 2.50 6.56 -10.56
N TYR A 67 2.14 6.95 -11.79
CA TYR A 67 0.82 7.49 -12.09
C TYR A 67 -0.29 6.55 -11.61
N ASN A 68 -0.24 5.28 -12.00
CA ASN A 68 -1.28 4.31 -11.66
C ASN A 68 -1.38 4.05 -10.15
N SER A 69 -0.27 4.11 -9.42
CA SER A 69 -0.25 3.82 -7.98
C SER A 69 -0.65 5.00 -7.10
N ALA A 70 -0.33 6.24 -7.49
CA ALA A 70 -0.47 7.40 -6.62
C ALA A 70 -1.29 8.56 -7.21
N CYS A 71 -1.29 8.76 -8.53
CA CYS A 71 -1.85 9.95 -9.16
C CYS A 71 -3.25 9.71 -9.75
N ALA A 72 -3.50 8.50 -10.27
CA ALA A 72 -4.70 8.15 -11.04
C ALA A 72 -6.00 8.37 -10.26
N ALA A 73 -6.00 8.19 -8.95
CA ALA A 73 -7.18 8.35 -8.10
C ALA A 73 -7.85 9.74 -8.29
N CYS A 74 -7.04 10.79 -8.43
CA CYS A 74 -7.53 12.15 -8.64
C CYS A 74 -7.49 12.55 -10.12
N HIS A 75 -6.39 12.25 -10.84
CA HIS A 75 -6.18 12.74 -12.20
C HIS A 75 -6.94 11.96 -13.29
N THR A 76 -7.55 10.81 -12.97
CA THR A 76 -8.48 10.12 -13.88
C THR A 76 -9.86 10.76 -13.83
N THR A 77 -10.34 11.14 -12.65
CA THR A 77 -11.72 11.59 -12.43
C THR A 77 -11.87 13.09 -12.35
N GLY A 78 -10.79 13.83 -12.03
CA GLY A 78 -10.81 15.25 -11.74
C GLY A 78 -11.19 15.56 -10.29
N ALA A 79 -11.01 14.61 -9.37
CA ALA A 79 -11.33 14.80 -7.96
C ALA A 79 -10.60 16.02 -7.38
N ALA A 80 -11.27 16.75 -6.49
CA ALA A 80 -10.74 17.96 -5.86
C ALA A 80 -10.20 19.04 -6.84
N GLY A 81 -10.70 19.06 -8.08
CA GLY A 81 -10.24 19.99 -9.11
C GLY A 81 -8.92 19.60 -9.79
N ALA A 82 -8.49 18.34 -9.66
CA ALA A 82 -7.33 17.83 -10.37
C ALA A 82 -7.55 17.88 -11.90
N PRO A 83 -6.59 18.33 -12.70
CA PRO A 83 -6.70 18.28 -14.16
C PRO A 83 -6.70 16.82 -14.61
N LYS A 84 -7.72 16.45 -15.39
CA LYS A 84 -7.83 15.06 -15.88
C LYS A 84 -6.73 14.76 -16.90
N THR A 85 -6.14 13.60 -16.79
CA THR A 85 -5.22 13.06 -17.81
C THR A 85 -5.97 12.89 -19.12
N GLY A 86 -5.39 13.38 -20.22
CA GLY A 86 -6.01 13.39 -21.56
C GLY A 86 -6.94 14.58 -21.85
N ASP A 87 -7.15 15.48 -20.90
CA ASP A 87 -7.94 16.70 -21.11
C ASP A 87 -7.01 17.91 -21.31
N ALA A 88 -6.62 18.15 -22.56
CA ALA A 88 -5.73 19.26 -22.91
C ALA A 88 -6.22 20.62 -22.39
N GLY A 89 -7.54 20.87 -22.39
CA GLY A 89 -8.11 22.12 -21.89
C GLY A 89 -7.84 22.33 -20.41
N ALA A 90 -7.96 21.29 -19.59
CA ALA A 90 -7.66 21.34 -18.17
C ALA A 90 -6.16 21.53 -17.88
N TRP A 91 -5.28 21.16 -18.81
CA TRP A 91 -3.84 21.23 -18.64
C TRP A 91 -3.19 22.51 -19.22
N THR A 92 -3.82 23.21 -20.17
CA THR A 92 -3.25 24.35 -20.89
C THR A 92 -2.53 25.33 -19.96
N ALA A 93 -3.21 25.90 -18.98
CA ALA A 93 -2.62 26.88 -18.06
C ALA A 93 -1.49 26.33 -17.18
N ARG A 94 -1.35 25.01 -17.08
CA ARG A 94 -0.29 24.35 -16.33
C ARG A 94 0.92 24.09 -17.21
N VAL A 95 0.69 23.62 -18.43
CA VAL A 95 1.73 23.40 -19.44
C VAL A 95 2.42 24.71 -19.80
N ASP A 96 1.68 25.83 -19.89
CA ASP A 96 2.22 27.16 -20.14
C ASP A 96 3.22 27.63 -19.07
N GLN A 97 3.15 27.10 -17.85
CA GLN A 97 4.11 27.38 -16.77
C GLN A 97 5.43 26.60 -16.91
N GLY A 98 5.47 25.63 -17.79
CA GLY A 98 6.61 24.76 -18.05
C GLY A 98 6.71 23.56 -17.12
N MET A 99 7.41 22.54 -17.61
CA MET A 99 7.55 21.23 -16.95
C MET A 99 8.19 21.36 -15.56
N GLU A 100 9.22 22.16 -15.41
CA GLU A 100 9.90 22.37 -14.12
C GLU A 100 8.93 22.86 -13.03
N THR A 101 8.08 23.84 -13.37
CA THR A 101 7.08 24.37 -12.44
C THR A 101 6.04 23.32 -12.07
N MET A 102 5.56 22.56 -13.04
CA MET A 102 4.60 21.48 -12.80
C MET A 102 5.18 20.39 -11.89
N VAL A 103 6.42 19.96 -12.13
CA VAL A 103 7.12 18.97 -11.28
C VAL A 103 7.31 19.53 -9.88
N LYS A 104 7.72 20.79 -9.74
CA LYS A 104 7.86 21.44 -8.43
C LYS A 104 6.55 21.50 -7.65
N HIS A 105 5.44 21.79 -8.31
CA HIS A 105 4.12 21.76 -7.72
C HIS A 105 3.73 20.35 -7.30
N ALA A 106 4.02 19.34 -8.10
CA ALA A 106 3.73 17.95 -7.76
C ALA A 106 4.54 17.46 -6.56
N ILE A 107 5.82 17.84 -6.45
CA ILE A 107 6.68 17.46 -5.33
C ILE A 107 6.24 18.14 -4.02
N ASN A 108 5.96 19.44 -4.08
CA ASN A 108 5.68 20.22 -2.86
C ASN A 108 4.19 20.27 -2.49
N GLY A 109 3.32 19.85 -3.41
CA GLY A 109 1.89 20.06 -3.31
C GLY A 109 1.46 21.41 -3.90
N TYR A 110 0.22 21.49 -4.39
CA TYR A 110 -0.33 22.70 -4.98
C TYR A 110 -1.85 22.78 -4.80
N ASN A 111 -2.34 23.81 -4.12
CA ASN A 111 -3.75 23.95 -3.75
C ASN A 111 -4.27 22.69 -3.01
N ALA A 112 -5.26 21.98 -3.60
CA ALA A 112 -5.81 20.75 -3.04
C ALA A 112 -4.94 19.51 -3.32
N MET A 113 -3.93 19.60 -4.17
CA MET A 113 -3.02 18.50 -4.46
C MET A 113 -2.02 18.32 -3.31
N PRO A 114 -2.00 17.18 -2.63
CA PRO A 114 -1.01 16.91 -1.60
C PRO A 114 0.40 16.75 -2.19
N ALA A 115 1.41 17.00 -1.37
CA ALA A 115 2.80 16.77 -1.74
C ALA A 115 3.00 15.33 -2.25
N ARG A 116 3.71 15.20 -3.39
CA ARG A 116 4.01 13.93 -4.06
C ARG A 116 2.79 13.08 -4.44
N GLY A 117 1.57 13.67 -4.44
CA GLY A 117 0.34 12.91 -4.66
C GLY A 117 0.13 11.79 -3.61
N LEU A 118 0.66 11.96 -2.39
CA LEU A 118 0.72 10.99 -1.29
C LEU A 118 1.71 9.82 -1.51
N CYS A 119 2.53 9.84 -2.54
CA CYS A 119 3.61 8.87 -2.72
C CYS A 119 4.81 9.23 -1.84
N ALA A 120 4.82 8.79 -0.59
CA ALA A 120 5.86 9.15 0.36
C ALA A 120 7.24 8.57 0.02
N ASP A 121 7.28 7.46 -0.70
CA ASP A 121 8.47 6.70 -1.09
C ASP A 121 8.94 6.97 -2.53
N CYS A 122 8.21 7.80 -3.29
CA CYS A 122 8.63 8.21 -4.63
C CYS A 122 9.82 9.16 -4.56
N SER A 123 10.83 8.96 -5.39
CA SER A 123 11.88 9.93 -5.64
C SER A 123 11.35 11.13 -6.46
N ASP A 124 12.10 12.24 -6.47
CA ASP A 124 11.76 13.41 -7.28
C ASP A 124 11.73 13.09 -8.77
N GLN A 125 12.62 12.19 -9.22
CA GLN A 125 12.65 11.75 -10.61
C GLN A 125 11.41 10.93 -10.97
N GLU A 126 10.98 10.02 -10.11
CA GLU A 126 9.76 9.23 -10.33
C GLU A 126 8.50 10.12 -10.39
N ILE A 127 8.45 11.19 -9.57
CA ILE A 127 7.39 12.19 -9.68
C ILE A 127 7.47 12.95 -11.01
N ALA A 128 8.67 13.36 -11.43
CA ALA A 128 8.86 14.02 -12.72
C ALA A 128 8.41 13.14 -13.90
N ASP A 129 8.77 11.87 -13.87
CA ASP A 129 8.39 10.90 -14.90
C ASP A 129 6.87 10.68 -14.94
N ALA A 130 6.20 10.69 -13.78
CA ALA A 130 4.74 10.61 -13.71
C ALA A 130 4.05 11.87 -14.26
N VAL A 131 4.61 13.06 -13.99
CA VAL A 131 4.11 14.31 -14.57
C VAL A 131 4.29 14.29 -16.09
N ALA A 132 5.46 13.88 -16.59
CA ALA A 132 5.72 13.72 -18.02
C ALA A 132 4.72 12.76 -18.67
N PHE A 133 4.49 11.58 -18.05
CA PHE A 133 3.50 10.61 -18.53
C PHE A 133 2.09 11.21 -18.68
N MET A 134 1.65 12.06 -17.74
CA MET A 134 0.33 12.71 -17.84
C MET A 134 0.28 13.75 -18.96
N VAL A 135 1.36 14.51 -19.16
CA VAL A 135 1.47 15.54 -20.22
C VAL A 135 1.55 14.92 -21.59
N ASP A 136 2.26 13.79 -21.73
CA ASP A 136 2.37 13.04 -22.99
C ASP A 136 1.03 12.45 -23.48
N LYS A 137 0.00 12.46 -22.63
CA LYS A 137 -1.36 12.01 -22.97
C LYS A 137 -2.28 13.14 -23.45
N LEU A 138 -1.79 14.35 -23.55
CA LEU A 138 -2.54 15.51 -24.03
C LEU A 138 -2.47 15.61 -25.56
#